data_6aaf1bff2d25b639538ad26da008b6f6
#
_entry.id   6aaf1bff2d25b639538ad26da008b6f6
#
_cell.length_a   1.000
_cell.length_b   1.000
_cell.length_c   1.000
_cell.angle_alpha   90.00
_cell.angle_beta   90.00
_cell.angle_gamma   90.00
#
_symmetry.space_group_name_H-M   'P 1'
#
loop_
_entity.id
_entity.type
_entity.pdbx_description
1 polymer ?
#
loop_
_entity_poly.entity_id
_entity_poly.type
_entity_poly.pdbx_seq_one_letter_code
_entity_poly.pdbx_strand_id
1 'polypeptide(L)'
;MLLVLLVPVSCEKELTLEERYPEQNTQPGPGQIKVMSFNVRQKNDNDGAFNHWAVRAEACRMMIQIQKPDLLGLQEVHISQWEYLEGVLPKEGYVGVGVIDKKNSFFYREDKLEVERSGVFWLTKTPDIPSNASDGYERYIYWAAIKVLATGQRFFYMNTHFALTGDARTLAINVIKQRLPLLNTDSLPVIFMGDFNTHSTDKVFNYIKESMSSTRDIAPITDDVKTYNAWGDEDRAYECDHIWISNTLSCPEYRTVTVPYDGHTYVSDHFPIYSIIQF
;
A
#
# COMPACT_ATOMS: atom_id res chain seq x y z
N MET A 1 32.66 -53.60 20.97
CA MET A 1 31.75 -52.78 21.77
C MET A 1 31.74 -51.38 21.10
N LEU A 2 30.71 -51.14 20.30
CA LEU A 2 30.62 -49.89 19.50
C LEU A 2 29.87 -48.88 20.34
N LEU A 3 30.52 -47.80 20.75
CA LEU A 3 29.96 -46.72 21.52
C LEU A 3 29.21 -45.78 20.52
N VAL A 4 27.86 -45.87 20.51
CA VAL A 4 27.05 -44.91 19.74
C VAL A 4 26.91 -43.65 20.59
N LEU A 5 27.61 -42.61 20.20
CA LEU A 5 27.42 -41.25 20.75
C LEU A 5 26.09 -40.69 20.20
N LEU A 6 25.06 -40.71 21.04
CA LEU A 6 23.83 -39.91 20.80
C LEU A 6 24.17 -38.44 20.99
N VAL A 7 24.29 -37.71 19.90
CA VAL A 7 24.31 -36.26 19.89
C VAL A 7 22.88 -35.82 20.21
N PRO A 8 22.62 -35.04 21.29
CA PRO A 8 21.29 -34.48 21.51
C PRO A 8 20.96 -33.53 20.37
N VAL A 9 19.91 -33.84 19.62
CA VAL A 9 19.30 -32.89 18.70
C VAL A 9 18.68 -31.81 19.58
N SER A 10 19.34 -30.67 19.66
CA SER A 10 18.75 -29.45 20.22
C SER A 10 17.51 -29.13 19.39
N CYS A 11 16.34 -29.29 19.97
CA CYS A 11 15.11 -28.81 19.40
C CYS A 11 15.13 -27.29 19.60
N GLU A 12 15.77 -26.57 18.67
CA GLU A 12 15.64 -25.12 18.61
C GLU A 12 14.17 -24.81 18.36
N LYS A 13 13.57 -24.06 19.28
CA LYS A 13 12.20 -23.60 19.17
C LYS A 13 12.11 -22.80 17.85
N GLU A 14 11.28 -23.25 16.93
CA GLU A 14 11.05 -22.53 15.69
C GLU A 14 10.36 -21.20 16.05
N LEU A 15 11.04 -20.08 15.80
CA LEU A 15 10.50 -18.75 16.07
C LEU A 15 9.26 -18.53 15.19
N THR A 16 8.21 -17.96 15.77
CA THR A 16 7.07 -17.48 14.98
C THR A 16 7.54 -16.38 14.01
N LEU A 17 6.75 -16.10 12.98
CA LEU A 17 7.08 -15.02 12.03
C LEU A 17 7.21 -13.66 12.75
N GLU A 18 6.36 -13.42 13.75
CA GLU A 18 6.39 -12.20 14.56
C GLU A 18 7.65 -12.11 15.44
N GLU A 19 8.13 -13.25 15.97
CA GLU A 19 9.40 -13.32 16.70
C GLU A 19 10.63 -13.14 15.80
N ARG A 20 10.53 -13.50 14.50
CA ARG A 20 11.61 -13.28 13.50
C ARG A 20 11.73 -11.84 13.03
N TYR A 21 10.63 -11.12 12.98
CA TYR A 21 10.54 -9.78 12.40
C TYR A 21 9.91 -8.79 13.39
N PRO A 22 10.46 -8.65 14.63
CA PRO A 22 9.87 -7.78 15.66
C PRO A 22 9.97 -6.29 15.31
N GLU A 23 10.95 -5.93 14.50
CA GLU A 23 11.16 -4.57 14.02
C GLU A 23 10.26 -4.30 12.80
N GLN A 24 9.67 -3.11 12.71
CA GLN A 24 8.77 -2.69 11.63
C GLN A 24 7.43 -3.49 11.55
N ASN A 25 6.93 -4.00 12.68
CA ASN A 25 5.62 -4.67 12.72
C ASN A 25 4.74 -4.13 13.87
N THR A 26 4.64 -2.82 13.99
CA THR A 26 3.73 -2.20 14.97
C THR A 26 2.28 -2.54 14.63
N GLN A 27 1.56 -3.05 15.62
CA GLN A 27 0.12 -3.28 15.50
C GLN A 27 -0.64 -2.08 16.06
N PRO A 28 -1.78 -1.70 15.45
CA PRO A 28 -2.58 -0.57 15.90
C PRO A 28 -3.16 -0.82 17.29
N GLY A 29 -3.15 0.23 18.12
CA GLY A 29 -3.82 0.25 19.40
C GLY A 29 -5.34 0.49 19.29
N PRO A 30 -6.05 0.59 20.42
CA PRO A 30 -7.47 0.91 20.43
C PRO A 30 -7.77 2.23 19.70
N GLY A 31 -8.75 2.22 18.79
CA GLY A 31 -9.15 3.40 18.01
C GLY A 31 -8.20 3.78 16.88
N GLN A 32 -7.21 2.93 16.60
CA GLN A 32 -6.27 3.09 15.50
C GLN A 32 -6.50 2.04 14.42
N ILE A 33 -6.03 2.34 13.20
CA ILE A 33 -5.93 1.39 12.09
C ILE A 33 -4.54 1.44 11.48
N LYS A 34 -4.06 0.31 10.94
CA LYS A 34 -2.84 0.23 10.13
C LYS A 34 -3.22 0.24 8.66
N VAL A 35 -2.76 1.26 7.93
CA VAL A 35 -2.94 1.35 6.48
C VAL A 35 -1.61 1.14 5.78
N MET A 36 -1.60 0.42 4.66
CA MET A 36 -0.39 0.12 3.89
C MET A 36 -0.62 0.41 2.42
N SER A 37 0.35 1.07 1.78
CA SER A 37 0.43 1.22 0.33
C SER A 37 1.57 0.36 -0.20
N PHE A 38 1.31 -0.40 -1.28
CA PHE A 38 2.29 -1.30 -1.85
C PHE A 38 2.14 -1.42 -3.36
N ASN A 39 3.07 -0.82 -4.10
CA ASN A 39 3.27 -1.15 -5.51
C ASN A 39 3.92 -2.55 -5.59
N VAL A 40 3.15 -3.54 -6.05
CA VAL A 40 3.59 -4.94 -6.08
C VAL A 40 4.54 -5.26 -7.23
N ARG A 41 4.86 -4.30 -8.08
CA ARG A 41 5.53 -4.50 -9.37
C ARG A 41 4.75 -5.46 -10.25
N GLN A 42 4.18 -4.99 -11.32
CA GLN A 42 3.47 -5.81 -12.29
C GLN A 42 4.33 -6.99 -12.73
N LYS A 43 3.74 -8.18 -12.84
CA LYS A 43 4.42 -9.34 -13.41
C LYS A 43 5.03 -8.97 -14.77
N ASN A 44 6.35 -9.12 -14.88
CA ASN A 44 7.10 -8.78 -16.07
C ASN A 44 8.19 -9.85 -16.29
N ASP A 45 8.20 -10.46 -17.46
CA ASP A 45 9.16 -11.53 -17.78
C ASP A 45 10.60 -11.01 -17.93
N ASN A 46 10.79 -9.70 -18.01
CA ASN A 46 12.10 -9.04 -18.07
C ASN A 46 12.71 -8.72 -16.68
N ASP A 47 12.00 -8.99 -15.58
CA ASP A 47 12.48 -8.65 -14.23
C ASP A 47 13.63 -9.56 -13.72
N GLY A 48 14.13 -10.46 -14.54
CA GLY A 48 15.20 -11.40 -14.15
C GLY A 48 14.72 -12.50 -13.20
N ALA A 49 15.53 -13.54 -13.04
CA ALA A 49 15.14 -14.78 -12.38
C ALA A 49 14.78 -14.59 -10.89
N PHE A 50 15.45 -13.66 -10.17
CA PHE A 50 15.23 -13.43 -8.74
C PHE A 50 14.08 -12.46 -8.44
N ASN A 51 13.70 -11.63 -9.41
CA ASN A 51 12.70 -10.57 -9.25
C ASN A 51 11.36 -10.93 -9.91
N HIS A 52 11.33 -12.04 -10.65
CA HIS A 52 10.12 -12.50 -11.33
C HIS A 52 9.02 -12.83 -10.31
N TRP A 53 7.77 -12.49 -10.64
CA TRP A 53 6.63 -12.71 -9.73
C TRP A 53 6.54 -14.13 -9.16
N ALA A 54 6.77 -15.14 -9.99
CA ALA A 54 6.64 -16.55 -9.57
C ALA A 54 7.54 -16.93 -8.38
N VAL A 55 8.69 -16.25 -8.20
CA VAL A 55 9.60 -16.52 -7.09
C VAL A 55 9.37 -15.62 -5.88
N ARG A 56 8.85 -14.41 -6.05
CA ARG A 56 8.61 -13.46 -4.96
C ARG A 56 7.17 -13.43 -4.43
N ALA A 57 6.25 -14.17 -5.06
CA ALA A 57 4.83 -14.17 -4.69
C ALA A 57 4.63 -14.59 -3.22
N GLU A 58 5.33 -15.63 -2.77
CA GLU A 58 5.25 -16.11 -1.39
C GLU A 58 5.86 -15.10 -0.41
N ALA A 59 6.98 -14.47 -0.76
CA ALA A 59 7.57 -13.39 0.04
C ALA A 59 6.60 -12.18 0.20
N CYS A 60 5.88 -11.81 -0.87
CA CYS A 60 4.83 -10.79 -0.80
C CYS A 60 3.70 -11.21 0.15
N ARG A 61 3.22 -12.46 0.05
CA ARG A 61 2.19 -13.00 0.94
C ARG A 61 2.65 -12.97 2.40
N MET A 62 3.87 -13.45 2.69
CA MET A 62 4.45 -13.47 4.04
C MET A 62 4.58 -12.04 4.59
N MET A 63 5.05 -11.10 3.78
CA MET A 63 5.12 -9.70 4.17
C MET A 63 3.75 -9.16 4.59
N ILE A 64 2.70 -9.37 3.79
CA ILE A 64 1.33 -8.94 4.12
C ILE A 64 0.83 -9.63 5.41
N GLN A 65 1.06 -10.92 5.54
CA GLN A 65 0.65 -11.71 6.71
C GLN A 65 1.33 -11.24 8.00
N ILE A 66 2.63 -10.90 7.94
CA ILE A 66 3.39 -10.43 9.10
C ILE A 66 3.00 -9.00 9.44
N GLN A 67 2.93 -8.13 8.43
CA GLN A 67 2.58 -6.72 8.63
C GLN A 67 1.15 -6.50 9.07
N LYS A 68 0.23 -7.38 8.69
CA LYS A 68 -1.20 -7.37 9.07
C LYS A 68 -1.87 -5.98 8.93
N PRO A 69 -1.77 -5.29 7.78
CA PRO A 69 -2.47 -4.03 7.62
C PRO A 69 -3.99 -4.25 7.69
N ASP A 70 -4.71 -3.31 8.32
CA ASP A 70 -6.18 -3.34 8.32
C ASP A 70 -6.72 -2.95 6.93
N LEU A 71 -5.98 -2.09 6.22
CA LEU A 71 -6.28 -1.64 4.85
C LEU A 71 -5.00 -1.67 4.01
N LEU A 72 -5.01 -2.42 2.93
CA LEU A 72 -3.88 -2.60 2.01
C LEU A 72 -4.25 -2.10 0.61
N GLY A 73 -3.68 -0.98 0.18
CA GLY A 73 -3.78 -0.48 -1.19
C GLY A 73 -2.66 -1.01 -2.05
N LEU A 74 -3.01 -1.52 -3.22
CA LEU A 74 -2.07 -2.11 -4.16
C LEU A 74 -2.01 -1.31 -5.46
N GLN A 75 -0.83 -1.25 -6.07
CA GLN A 75 -0.61 -0.67 -7.39
C GLN A 75 0.11 -1.69 -8.28
N GLU A 76 -0.02 -1.54 -9.59
CA GLU A 76 0.56 -2.40 -10.62
C GLU A 76 0.11 -3.88 -10.59
N VAL A 77 -1.00 -4.20 -10.00
CA VAL A 77 -1.45 -5.60 -9.88
C VAL A 77 -1.81 -6.17 -11.24
N HIS A 78 -1.07 -7.17 -11.71
CA HIS A 78 -1.46 -7.97 -12.88
C HIS A 78 -2.56 -8.96 -12.50
N ILE A 79 -3.40 -9.37 -13.44
CA ILE A 79 -4.53 -10.27 -13.17
C ILE A 79 -4.09 -11.58 -12.46
N SER A 80 -2.99 -12.19 -12.87
CA SER A 80 -2.48 -13.40 -12.20
C SER A 80 -1.92 -13.16 -10.80
N GLN A 81 -1.47 -11.93 -10.49
CA GLN A 81 -1.08 -11.53 -9.13
C GLN A 81 -2.31 -11.33 -8.25
N TRP A 82 -3.36 -10.72 -8.82
CA TRP A 82 -4.66 -10.62 -8.14
C TRP A 82 -5.23 -12.00 -7.81
N GLU A 83 -5.31 -12.90 -8.78
CA GLU A 83 -5.82 -14.27 -8.59
C GLU A 83 -5.06 -15.02 -7.49
N TYR A 84 -3.74 -14.86 -7.43
CA TYR A 84 -2.93 -15.42 -6.36
C TYR A 84 -3.29 -14.83 -4.99
N LEU A 85 -3.30 -13.49 -4.87
CA LEU A 85 -3.60 -12.82 -3.61
C LEU A 85 -5.04 -13.07 -3.15
N GLU A 86 -6.02 -13.05 -4.08
CA GLU A 86 -7.42 -13.39 -3.81
C GLU A 86 -7.62 -14.86 -3.40
N GLY A 87 -6.71 -15.74 -3.81
CA GLY A 87 -6.70 -17.15 -3.41
C GLY A 87 -6.13 -17.40 -2.01
N VAL A 88 -5.28 -16.51 -1.49
CA VAL A 88 -4.56 -16.71 -0.22
C VAL A 88 -4.99 -15.77 0.90
N LEU A 89 -5.21 -14.49 0.63
CA LEU A 89 -5.51 -13.47 1.65
C LEU A 89 -6.86 -13.65 2.37
N PRO A 90 -7.94 -14.19 1.75
CA PRO A 90 -9.18 -14.47 2.48
C PRO A 90 -9.00 -15.45 3.66
N LYS A 91 -8.02 -16.35 3.59
CA LYS A 91 -7.69 -17.25 4.70
C LYS A 91 -7.11 -16.51 5.91
N GLU A 92 -6.63 -15.29 5.68
CA GLU A 92 -6.08 -14.37 6.70
C GLU A 92 -7.11 -13.32 7.13
N GLY A 93 -8.38 -13.43 6.68
CA GLY A 93 -9.46 -12.50 7.03
C GLY A 93 -9.55 -11.24 6.17
N TYR A 94 -8.98 -11.26 4.97
CA TYR A 94 -9.05 -10.13 4.04
C TYR A 94 -10.16 -10.31 2.99
N VAL A 95 -10.81 -9.21 2.66
CA VAL A 95 -11.70 -9.11 1.50
C VAL A 95 -11.04 -8.24 0.45
N GLY A 96 -10.94 -8.74 -0.77
CA GLY A 96 -10.40 -8.02 -1.91
C GLY A 96 -11.45 -7.18 -2.62
N VAL A 97 -11.10 -5.95 -2.96
CA VAL A 97 -11.94 -5.04 -3.75
C VAL A 97 -11.14 -4.57 -4.96
N GLY A 98 -11.56 -5.02 -6.12
CA GLY A 98 -10.93 -4.67 -7.38
C GLY A 98 -11.94 -4.70 -8.51
N VAL A 99 -12.07 -3.59 -9.25
CA VAL A 99 -12.89 -3.44 -10.45
C VAL A 99 -11.98 -3.27 -11.66
N ILE A 100 -12.47 -3.56 -12.84
CA ILE A 100 -11.79 -3.35 -14.12
C ILE A 100 -10.56 -4.26 -14.27
N ASP A 101 -9.35 -3.71 -14.36
CA ASP A 101 -8.11 -4.45 -14.66
C ASP A 101 -7.30 -4.87 -13.42
N LYS A 102 -7.82 -4.59 -12.21
CA LYS A 102 -7.22 -4.88 -10.90
C LYS A 102 -5.94 -4.10 -10.56
N LYS A 103 -5.36 -3.31 -11.47
CA LYS A 103 -4.06 -2.65 -11.29
C LYS A 103 -3.94 -1.79 -10.03
N ASN A 104 -5.02 -1.08 -9.66
CA ASN A 104 -5.12 -0.33 -8.41
C ASN A 104 -6.25 -0.89 -7.58
N SER A 105 -6.01 -1.99 -6.91
CA SER A 105 -6.98 -2.68 -6.05
C SER A 105 -6.66 -2.45 -4.58
N PHE A 106 -7.50 -2.95 -3.69
CA PHE A 106 -7.20 -2.97 -2.27
C PHE A 106 -7.79 -4.19 -1.57
N PHE A 107 -7.20 -4.54 -0.43
CA PHE A 107 -7.73 -5.51 0.51
C PHE A 107 -7.99 -4.85 1.84
N TYR A 108 -8.98 -5.31 2.57
CA TYR A 108 -9.26 -4.85 3.91
C TYR A 108 -9.64 -6.01 4.82
N ARG A 109 -9.36 -5.88 6.11
CA ARG A 109 -9.75 -6.85 7.12
C ARG A 109 -11.24 -6.69 7.45
N GLU A 110 -12.05 -7.71 7.16
CA GLU A 110 -13.50 -7.69 7.37
C GLU A 110 -13.91 -7.68 8.86
N ASP A 111 -13.02 -8.15 9.75
CA ASP A 111 -13.22 -8.10 11.20
C ASP A 111 -12.93 -6.70 11.80
N LYS A 112 -12.36 -5.78 11.01
CA LYS A 112 -11.96 -4.43 11.41
C LYS A 112 -12.70 -3.31 10.69
N LEU A 113 -12.96 -3.51 9.42
CA LEU A 113 -13.45 -2.49 8.50
C LEU A 113 -14.68 -2.96 7.74
N GLU A 114 -15.58 -2.03 7.44
CA GLU A 114 -16.74 -2.22 6.57
C GLU A 114 -16.66 -1.23 5.40
N VAL A 115 -16.65 -1.73 4.17
CA VAL A 115 -16.75 -0.89 2.97
C VAL A 115 -18.22 -0.60 2.69
N GLU A 116 -18.67 0.62 2.95
CA GLU A 116 -20.06 1.05 2.78
C GLU A 116 -20.39 1.34 1.31
N ARG A 117 -19.44 1.94 0.58
CA ARG A 117 -19.53 2.25 -0.84
C ARG A 117 -18.16 2.41 -1.45
N SER A 118 -18.01 2.10 -2.73
CA SER A 118 -16.75 2.25 -3.44
C SER A 118 -16.98 2.55 -4.91
N GLY A 119 -15.93 2.95 -5.61
CA GLY A 119 -15.97 3.21 -7.03
C GLY A 119 -14.62 3.64 -7.59
N VAL A 120 -14.63 4.00 -8.86
CA VAL A 120 -13.43 4.47 -9.56
C VAL A 120 -13.73 5.75 -10.34
N PHE A 121 -12.70 6.55 -10.57
CA PHE A 121 -12.71 7.60 -11.59
C PHE A 121 -11.32 7.76 -12.21
N TRP A 122 -11.28 8.06 -13.51
CA TRP A 122 -10.04 8.20 -14.26
C TRP A 122 -9.42 9.58 -14.08
N LEU A 123 -8.10 9.62 -14.01
CA LEU A 123 -7.31 10.85 -13.85
C LEU A 123 -7.03 11.54 -15.20
N THR A 124 -8.10 11.69 -15.97
CA THR A 124 -8.10 12.25 -17.33
C THR A 124 -9.19 13.31 -17.48
N LYS A 125 -9.30 13.92 -18.66
CA LYS A 125 -10.38 14.89 -18.97
C LYS A 125 -11.78 14.24 -18.99
N THR A 126 -11.86 12.91 -19.00
CA THR A 126 -13.10 12.13 -19.01
C THR A 126 -13.12 11.18 -17.80
N PRO A 127 -13.30 11.71 -16.57
CA PRO A 127 -13.11 10.89 -15.36
C PRO A 127 -14.14 9.79 -15.17
N ASP A 128 -15.25 9.80 -15.89
CA ASP A 128 -16.30 8.78 -15.82
C ASP A 128 -16.16 7.69 -16.90
N ILE A 129 -15.14 7.80 -17.78
CA ILE A 129 -14.92 6.91 -18.91
C ILE A 129 -13.50 6.35 -18.86
N PRO A 130 -13.30 5.02 -18.97
CA PRO A 130 -11.96 4.44 -19.09
C PRO A 130 -11.12 5.13 -20.16
N SER A 131 -9.98 5.67 -19.76
CA SER A 131 -9.14 6.43 -20.67
C SER A 131 -7.69 6.50 -20.18
N ASN A 132 -6.76 6.57 -21.14
CA ASN A 132 -5.33 6.65 -20.83
C ASN A 132 -4.91 8.10 -20.51
N ALA A 133 -4.01 8.25 -19.56
CA ALA A 133 -3.27 9.47 -19.34
C ALA A 133 -2.24 9.70 -20.46
N SER A 134 -1.53 10.84 -20.44
CA SER A 134 -0.56 11.19 -21.49
C SER A 134 0.68 10.27 -21.53
N ASP A 135 0.90 9.47 -20.50
CA ASP A 135 1.94 8.43 -20.48
C ASP A 135 1.50 7.11 -21.14
N GLY A 136 0.29 7.05 -21.70
CA GLY A 136 -0.24 5.90 -22.43
C GLY A 136 -0.89 4.83 -21.56
N TYR A 137 -0.97 5.04 -20.24
CA TYR A 137 -1.55 4.09 -19.30
C TYR A 137 -2.86 4.62 -18.71
N GLU A 138 -3.78 3.71 -18.35
CA GLU A 138 -4.91 4.05 -17.52
C GLU A 138 -4.43 4.45 -16.12
N ARG A 139 -4.78 5.66 -15.70
CA ARG A 139 -4.50 6.20 -14.37
C ARG A 139 -5.82 6.58 -13.73
N TYR A 140 -6.11 6.00 -12.57
CA TYR A 140 -7.40 6.20 -11.91
C TYR A 140 -7.24 6.16 -10.39
N ILE A 141 -8.24 6.66 -9.70
CA ILE A 141 -8.43 6.50 -8.26
C ILE A 141 -9.44 5.38 -8.03
N TYR A 142 -9.07 4.43 -7.20
CA TYR A 142 -10.04 3.58 -6.53
C TYR A 142 -10.38 4.25 -5.20
N TRP A 143 -11.65 4.52 -4.94
CA TRP A 143 -12.09 5.15 -3.71
C TRP A 143 -13.10 4.29 -2.96
N ALA A 144 -13.19 4.47 -1.63
CA ALA A 144 -14.20 3.85 -0.78
C ALA A 144 -14.56 4.75 0.40
N ALA A 145 -15.82 4.72 0.83
CA ALA A 145 -16.22 5.15 2.17
C ALA A 145 -16.17 3.92 3.07
N ILE A 146 -15.40 4.01 4.14
CA ILE A 146 -15.07 2.88 5.01
C ILE A 146 -15.40 3.26 6.45
N LYS A 147 -15.97 2.29 7.19
CA LYS A 147 -16.26 2.39 8.61
C LYS A 147 -15.36 1.46 9.41
N VAL A 148 -14.82 1.99 10.51
CA VAL A 148 -14.07 1.22 11.52
C VAL A 148 -15.08 0.57 12.46
N LEU A 149 -15.16 -0.76 12.46
CA LEU A 149 -16.20 -1.49 13.18
C LEU A 149 -16.14 -1.29 14.71
N ALA A 150 -14.92 -1.24 15.25
CA ALA A 150 -14.74 -1.10 16.70
C ALA A 150 -15.19 0.24 17.28
N THR A 151 -15.14 1.32 16.48
CA THR A 151 -15.39 2.69 16.97
C THR A 151 -16.58 3.35 16.29
N GLY A 152 -17.02 2.84 15.14
CA GLY A 152 -18.02 3.47 14.29
C GLY A 152 -17.50 4.68 13.49
N GLN A 153 -16.23 5.05 13.64
CA GLN A 153 -15.62 6.13 12.87
C GLN A 153 -15.59 5.79 11.40
N ARG A 154 -15.73 6.79 10.55
CA ARG A 154 -15.80 6.65 9.08
C ARG A 154 -14.75 7.52 8.43
N PHE A 155 -14.21 7.06 7.32
CA PHE A 155 -13.24 7.81 6.51
C PHE A 155 -13.45 7.56 5.01
N PHE A 156 -12.94 8.48 4.20
CA PHE A 156 -12.92 8.37 2.75
C PHE A 156 -11.52 7.94 2.32
N TYR A 157 -11.46 6.78 1.70
CA TYR A 157 -10.22 6.17 1.21
C TYR A 157 -10.02 6.44 -0.27
N MET A 158 -8.79 6.71 -0.69
CA MET A 158 -8.37 6.79 -2.09
C MET A 158 -7.05 6.05 -2.29
N ASN A 159 -6.99 5.23 -3.34
CA ASN A 159 -5.78 4.52 -3.79
C ASN A 159 -5.48 4.87 -5.25
N THR A 160 -4.23 5.14 -5.59
CA THR A 160 -3.84 5.59 -6.91
C THR A 160 -2.47 5.08 -7.37
N HIS A 161 -2.25 5.15 -8.68
CA HIS A 161 -0.94 5.11 -9.30
C HIS A 161 -0.88 6.25 -10.33
N PHE A 162 -0.15 7.33 -10.02
CA PHE A 162 -0.06 8.51 -10.87
C PHE A 162 0.80 8.26 -12.12
N ALA A 163 0.61 9.12 -13.11
CA ALA A 163 1.40 9.11 -14.34
C ALA A 163 2.85 9.55 -14.12
N LEU A 164 3.73 9.09 -14.99
CA LEU A 164 5.16 9.47 -15.00
C LEU A 164 5.40 10.92 -15.42
N THR A 165 4.47 11.54 -16.16
CA THR A 165 4.64 12.90 -16.69
C THR A 165 4.03 13.98 -15.78
N GLY A 166 4.71 15.11 -15.62
CA GLY A 166 4.27 16.21 -14.76
C GLY A 166 2.91 16.80 -15.17
N ASP A 167 2.66 16.93 -16.49
CA ASP A 167 1.39 17.45 -16.99
C ASP A 167 0.22 16.54 -16.64
N ALA A 168 0.41 15.20 -16.75
CA ALA A 168 -0.61 14.25 -16.37
C ALA A 168 -0.86 14.26 -14.86
N ARG A 169 0.19 14.40 -14.03
CA ARG A 169 0.03 14.54 -12.57
C ARG A 169 -0.72 15.83 -12.20
N THR A 170 -0.43 16.93 -12.89
CA THR A 170 -1.16 18.18 -12.71
C THR A 170 -2.64 18.04 -13.08
N LEU A 171 -2.95 17.37 -14.20
CA LEU A 171 -4.33 17.05 -14.57
C LEU A 171 -5.00 16.16 -13.53
N ALA A 172 -4.30 15.14 -13.02
CA ALA A 172 -4.80 14.23 -11.99
C ALA A 172 -5.26 15.00 -10.73
N ILE A 173 -4.44 15.92 -10.23
CA ILE A 173 -4.81 16.75 -9.07
C ILE A 173 -6.03 17.63 -9.37
N ASN A 174 -6.14 18.20 -10.56
CA ASN A 174 -7.30 19.00 -10.96
C ASN A 174 -8.58 18.15 -11.02
N VAL A 175 -8.49 16.90 -11.50
CA VAL A 175 -9.62 15.96 -11.48
C VAL A 175 -10.00 15.59 -10.05
N ILE A 176 -9.03 15.29 -9.19
CA ILE A 176 -9.28 15.00 -7.77
C ILE A 176 -9.99 16.17 -7.08
N LYS A 177 -9.51 17.40 -7.31
CA LYS A 177 -10.13 18.62 -6.79
C LYS A 177 -11.61 18.75 -7.16
N GLN A 178 -11.98 18.34 -8.35
CA GLN A 178 -13.37 18.38 -8.82
C GLN A 178 -14.20 17.20 -8.30
N ARG A 179 -13.62 16.00 -8.22
CA ARG A 179 -14.36 14.76 -7.91
C ARG A 179 -14.51 14.50 -6.41
N LEU A 180 -13.50 14.82 -5.61
CA LEU A 180 -13.51 14.51 -4.18
C LEU A 180 -14.73 15.09 -3.45
N PRO A 181 -15.10 16.38 -3.59
CA PRO A 181 -16.29 16.93 -2.91
C PRO A 181 -17.61 16.32 -3.41
N LEU A 182 -17.67 15.83 -4.65
CA LEU A 182 -18.85 15.17 -5.20
C LEU A 182 -19.03 13.75 -4.70
N LEU A 183 -17.94 13.06 -4.34
CA LEU A 183 -17.95 11.67 -3.90
C LEU A 183 -17.95 11.56 -2.37
N ASN A 184 -17.22 12.42 -1.69
CA ASN A 184 -17.16 12.51 -0.23
C ASN A 184 -18.24 13.48 0.32
N THR A 185 -19.50 13.17 0.03
CA THR A 185 -20.65 14.02 0.41
C THR A 185 -20.83 14.17 1.92
N ASP A 186 -20.34 13.19 2.69
CA ASP A 186 -20.42 13.19 4.15
C ASP A 186 -19.27 13.96 4.80
N SER A 187 -18.39 14.57 4.00
CA SER A 187 -17.19 15.29 4.47
C SER A 187 -16.32 14.46 5.41
N LEU A 188 -16.19 13.17 5.13
CA LEU A 188 -15.38 12.25 5.93
C LEU A 188 -13.90 12.64 5.87
N PRO A 189 -13.12 12.43 6.94
CA PRO A 189 -11.68 12.56 6.87
C PRO A 189 -11.09 11.61 5.78
N VAL A 190 -10.09 12.07 5.08
CA VAL A 190 -9.54 11.39 3.90
C VAL A 190 -8.23 10.69 4.25
N ILE A 191 -8.06 9.46 3.76
CA ILE A 191 -6.80 8.74 3.67
C ILE A 191 -6.52 8.51 2.19
N PHE A 192 -5.48 9.15 1.66
CA PHE A 192 -5.10 9.09 0.26
C PHE A 192 -3.70 8.53 0.11
N MET A 193 -3.57 7.36 -0.49
CA MET A 193 -2.30 6.68 -0.63
C MET A 193 -2.07 6.10 -2.02
N GLY A 194 -0.83 5.73 -2.31
CA GLY A 194 -0.44 5.12 -3.58
C GLY A 194 0.97 5.45 -4.02
N ASP A 195 1.27 5.04 -5.25
CA ASP A 195 2.45 5.44 -6.00
C ASP A 195 2.12 6.72 -6.80
N PHE A 196 2.72 7.81 -6.40
CA PHE A 196 2.48 9.12 -7.05
C PHE A 196 3.54 9.45 -8.12
N ASN A 197 4.52 8.58 -8.33
CA ASN A 197 5.59 8.77 -9.32
C ASN A 197 6.30 10.13 -9.20
N THR A 198 6.33 10.72 -8.01
CA THR A 198 7.01 11.99 -7.74
C THR A 198 7.23 12.17 -6.24
N HIS A 199 8.22 12.98 -5.88
CA HIS A 199 8.60 13.27 -4.50
C HIS A 199 7.53 14.11 -3.78
N SER A 200 7.34 13.90 -2.47
CA SER A 200 6.36 14.62 -1.62
C SER A 200 6.50 16.15 -1.65
N THR A 201 7.68 16.65 -2.00
CA THR A 201 7.96 18.09 -2.14
C THR A 201 7.52 18.68 -3.48
N ASP A 202 7.06 17.87 -4.44
CA ASP A 202 6.59 18.37 -5.74
C ASP A 202 5.42 19.34 -5.54
N LYS A 203 5.43 20.41 -6.32
CA LYS A 203 4.38 21.45 -6.33
C LYS A 203 3.00 20.90 -6.70
N VAL A 204 2.93 19.77 -7.35
CA VAL A 204 1.66 19.11 -7.70
C VAL A 204 0.84 18.84 -6.44
N PHE A 205 1.46 18.62 -5.28
CA PHE A 205 0.77 18.38 -4.02
C PHE A 205 0.29 19.64 -3.29
N ASN A 206 0.51 20.85 -3.81
CA ASN A 206 0.10 22.07 -3.11
C ASN A 206 -1.38 22.05 -2.72
N TYR A 207 -2.26 21.57 -3.62
CA TYR A 207 -3.69 21.43 -3.30
C TYR A 207 -3.95 20.38 -2.20
N ILE A 208 -3.25 19.25 -2.24
CA ILE A 208 -3.40 18.21 -1.22
C ILE A 208 -2.98 18.76 0.15
N LYS A 209 -1.87 19.50 0.20
CA LYS A 209 -1.31 20.12 1.42
C LYS A 209 -2.20 21.21 2.05
N GLU A 210 -3.21 21.70 1.35
CA GLU A 210 -4.18 22.66 1.92
C GLU A 210 -5.01 22.03 3.06
N SER A 211 -5.28 20.71 2.98
CA SER A 211 -6.17 20.02 3.91
C SER A 211 -5.66 18.67 4.42
N MET A 212 -4.53 18.21 3.90
CA MET A 212 -3.91 16.93 4.26
C MET A 212 -2.43 17.11 4.56
N SER A 213 -1.90 16.21 5.37
CA SER A 213 -0.48 16.12 5.69
C SER A 213 0.08 14.76 5.25
N SER A 214 1.34 14.73 4.84
CA SER A 214 2.08 13.49 4.61
C SER A 214 2.31 12.81 5.96
N THR A 215 1.93 11.54 6.08
CA THR A 215 2.15 10.78 7.31
C THR A 215 3.64 10.66 7.64
N ARG A 216 4.50 10.56 6.62
CA ARG A 216 5.96 10.55 6.78
C ARG A 216 6.48 11.82 7.45
N ASP A 217 5.90 12.98 7.09
CA ASP A 217 6.38 14.28 7.61
C ASP A 217 5.89 14.58 9.02
N ILE A 218 4.70 14.06 9.40
CA ILE A 218 4.07 14.41 10.69
C ILE A 218 4.23 13.34 11.76
N ALA A 219 4.59 12.10 11.40
CA ALA A 219 4.72 11.01 12.36
C ALA A 219 5.94 11.23 13.27
N PRO A 220 5.80 11.14 14.61
CA PRO A 220 6.93 11.21 15.52
C PRO A 220 7.88 10.01 15.39
N ILE A 221 7.37 8.89 14.90
CA ILE A 221 8.15 7.69 14.57
C ILE A 221 8.10 7.54 13.04
N THR A 222 9.19 7.84 12.37
CA THR A 222 9.28 7.88 10.90
C THR A 222 10.67 7.45 10.42
N ASP A 223 10.83 7.30 9.11
CA ASP A 223 12.10 7.08 8.43
C ASP A 223 12.16 7.88 7.13
N ASP A 224 13.34 7.95 6.50
CA ASP A 224 13.62 8.69 5.27
C ASP A 224 14.04 7.77 4.11
N VAL A 225 13.68 6.49 4.18
CA VAL A 225 14.00 5.50 3.17
C VAL A 225 13.30 5.83 1.85
N LYS A 226 14.02 5.72 0.74
CA LYS A 226 13.48 5.85 -0.62
C LYS A 226 12.53 4.68 -0.89
N THR A 227 11.31 4.96 -1.33
CA THR A 227 10.27 3.92 -1.47
C THR A 227 10.40 3.12 -2.76
N TYR A 228 10.75 3.75 -3.89
CA TYR A 228 11.21 3.03 -5.08
C TYR A 228 12.67 2.61 -4.86
N ASN A 229 12.92 1.32 -4.70
CA ASN A 229 14.24 0.76 -4.42
C ASN A 229 14.97 0.29 -5.69
N ALA A 230 14.28 0.23 -6.83
CA ALA A 230 14.82 -0.17 -8.13
C ALA A 230 15.61 -1.50 -8.09
N TRP A 231 15.18 -2.47 -7.27
CA TRP A 231 15.87 -3.75 -7.03
C TRP A 231 17.28 -3.59 -6.42
N GLY A 232 17.51 -2.51 -5.65
CA GLY A 232 18.81 -2.21 -5.01
C GLY A 232 19.71 -1.30 -5.82
N ASP A 233 19.22 -0.70 -6.90
CA ASP A 233 19.94 0.32 -7.66
C ASP A 233 19.74 1.69 -6.99
N GLU A 234 20.68 2.08 -6.12
CA GLU A 234 20.62 3.31 -5.33
C GLU A 234 20.62 4.59 -6.19
N ASP A 235 21.22 4.54 -7.38
CA ASP A 235 21.26 5.69 -8.30
C ASP A 235 19.90 5.99 -8.91
N ARG A 236 19.02 4.97 -8.98
CA ARG A 236 17.66 5.08 -9.50
C ARG A 236 16.61 5.21 -8.41
N ALA A 237 16.95 4.89 -7.16
CA ALA A 237 16.03 4.89 -6.04
C ALA A 237 15.58 6.32 -5.68
N TYR A 238 14.27 6.50 -5.41
CA TYR A 238 13.71 7.78 -4.96
C TYR A 238 12.40 7.57 -4.16
N GLU A 239 11.91 8.62 -3.52
CA GLU A 239 10.64 8.64 -2.81
C GLU A 239 9.49 8.91 -3.80
N CYS A 240 8.52 8.02 -3.90
CA CYS A 240 7.35 8.21 -4.76
C CYS A 240 6.05 7.62 -4.22
N ASP A 241 6.13 6.77 -3.23
CA ASP A 241 4.95 6.22 -2.55
C ASP A 241 4.63 7.07 -1.32
N HIS A 242 3.37 7.49 -1.17
CA HIS A 242 2.96 8.38 -0.10
C HIS A 242 1.64 7.94 0.52
N ILE A 243 1.46 8.32 1.79
CA ILE A 243 0.18 8.26 2.51
C ILE A 243 -0.10 9.67 3.02
N TRP A 244 -1.18 10.28 2.50
CA TRP A 244 -1.68 11.59 2.90
C TRP A 244 -2.93 11.40 3.73
N ILE A 245 -3.06 12.13 4.83
CA ILE A 245 -4.23 12.08 5.70
C ILE A 245 -4.78 13.48 5.96
N SER A 246 -6.10 13.59 6.09
CA SER A 246 -6.74 14.84 6.53
C SER A 246 -6.11 15.35 7.82
N ASN A 247 -5.95 16.68 7.96
CA ASN A 247 -5.37 17.33 9.13
C ASN A 247 -6.16 17.11 10.43
N THR A 248 -7.35 16.52 10.35
CA THR A 248 -8.16 16.08 11.51
C THR A 248 -7.76 14.72 12.06
N LEU A 249 -6.92 13.99 11.33
CA LEU A 249 -6.35 12.70 11.74
C LEU A 249 -4.92 12.91 12.25
N SER A 250 -4.42 11.95 13.00
CA SER A 250 -3.01 11.93 13.41
C SER A 250 -2.34 10.62 13.01
N CYS A 251 -1.01 10.65 12.90
CA CYS A 251 -0.19 9.52 12.53
C CYS A 251 0.91 9.31 13.58
N PRO A 252 0.74 8.40 14.55
CA PRO A 252 1.77 8.06 15.53
C PRO A 252 3.03 7.44 14.91
N GLU A 253 2.87 6.68 13.83
CA GLU A 253 3.99 5.98 13.19
C GLU A 253 3.79 5.86 11.68
N TYR A 254 4.86 6.15 10.94
CA TYR A 254 5.08 5.82 9.53
C TYR A 254 6.31 4.94 9.41
N ARG A 255 6.29 3.95 8.54
CA ARG A 255 7.46 3.11 8.22
C ARG A 255 7.49 2.71 6.76
N THR A 256 8.71 2.60 6.26
CA THR A 256 9.05 1.92 5.03
C THR A 256 9.51 0.50 5.38
N VAL A 257 8.85 -0.52 4.83
CA VAL A 257 9.11 -1.94 5.16
C VAL A 257 10.29 -2.45 4.32
N THR A 258 11.48 -2.50 4.93
CA THR A 258 12.74 -2.86 4.26
C THR A 258 13.28 -4.23 4.61
N VAL A 259 12.65 -4.92 5.57
CA VAL A 259 13.08 -6.26 5.99
C VAL A 259 12.88 -7.30 4.88
N PRO A 260 13.83 -8.23 4.69
CA PRO A 260 13.69 -9.31 3.72
C PRO A 260 12.65 -10.34 4.18
N TYR A 261 11.92 -10.93 3.24
CA TYR A 261 10.95 -11.99 3.47
C TYR A 261 11.26 -13.19 2.59
N ASP A 262 11.16 -14.39 3.16
CA ASP A 262 11.36 -15.65 2.44
C ASP A 262 12.66 -15.68 1.58
N GLY A 263 13.75 -15.12 2.11
CA GLY A 263 15.02 -15.04 1.42
C GLY A 263 15.11 -13.95 0.33
N HIS A 264 14.04 -13.18 0.10
CA HIS A 264 14.03 -12.06 -0.83
C HIS A 264 14.32 -10.74 -0.12
N THR A 265 15.43 -10.08 -0.48
CA THR A 265 15.75 -8.74 0.00
C THR A 265 14.69 -7.73 -0.45
N TYR A 266 14.16 -7.90 -1.65
CA TYR A 266 13.14 -7.04 -2.23
C TYR A 266 11.91 -7.88 -2.63
N VAL A 267 10.76 -7.61 -2.04
CA VAL A 267 9.48 -8.22 -2.42
C VAL A 267 8.87 -7.55 -3.67
N SER A 268 9.33 -6.35 -3.99
CA SER A 268 9.01 -5.54 -5.17
C SER A 268 10.16 -4.58 -5.45
N ASP A 269 10.18 -3.90 -6.60
CA ASP A 269 11.05 -2.74 -6.85
C ASP A 269 10.61 -1.47 -6.09
N HIS A 270 9.50 -1.58 -5.34
CA HIS A 270 9.09 -0.64 -4.31
C HIS A 270 9.09 -1.31 -2.94
N PHE A 271 9.49 -0.58 -1.92
CA PHE A 271 9.23 -0.98 -0.54
C PHE A 271 7.78 -0.64 -0.17
N PRO A 272 7.04 -1.56 0.49
CA PRO A 272 5.75 -1.19 1.08
C PRO A 272 5.94 -0.10 2.14
N ILE A 273 4.98 0.82 2.22
CA ILE A 273 4.93 1.81 3.30
C ILE A 273 3.67 1.60 4.12
N TYR A 274 3.76 1.80 5.44
CA TYR A 274 2.57 1.81 6.28
C TYR A 274 2.52 3.00 7.22
N SER A 275 1.31 3.29 7.68
CA SER A 275 1.06 4.28 8.72
C SER A 275 0.05 3.73 9.73
N ILE A 276 0.28 4.02 11.00
CA ILE A 276 -0.73 3.89 12.05
C ILE A 276 -1.53 5.18 12.07
N ILE A 277 -2.83 5.08 11.85
CA ILE A 277 -3.74 6.24 11.81
C ILE A 277 -4.60 6.26 13.06
N GLN A 278 -4.65 7.41 13.72
CA GLN A 278 -5.51 7.70 14.86
C GLN A 278 -6.59 8.69 14.45
N PHE A 279 -7.83 8.33 14.70
CA PHE A 279 -9.01 9.17 14.47
C PHE A 279 -9.28 10.13 15.61
#